data_f9792b7d7e3e264d98a6948151b82aa1
#
_entry.id   f9792b7d7e3e264d98a6948151b82aa1
#
_cell.length_a   1.000
_cell.length_b   1.000
_cell.length_c   1.000
_cell.angle_alpha   90.00
_cell.angle_beta   90.00
_cell.angle_gamma   90.00
#
_symmetry.space_group_name_H-M   'P 1'
#
loop_
_entity.id
_entity.type
_entity.pdbx_description
1 polymer ?
#
loop_
_entity_poly.entity_id
_entity_poly.type
_entity_poly.pdbx_seq_one_letter_code
_entity_poly.pdbx_strand_id
1 'polypeptide(L)'
;MTETTAPRRPLAVFDIDNTLADTGHRQHFLERRPRDWDGFFGAAPADPPLARGVELAVESAADCEVVYLTGRPERCRADTADWLARHGLPEGRVWMRGDRDRRPARVTKLEVLQRIARGREVRVLVDDDQLVCQAARAAGFQVLLADWAAPAPELKSAQESEGGSRT
;
A
#
# COMPACT_ATOMS: atom_id res chain seq x y z
N MET A 1 -19.17 36.82 4.45
CA MET A 1 -17.92 36.37 3.82
C MET A 1 -18.00 34.87 3.63
N THR A 2 -18.27 34.43 2.43
CA THR A 2 -18.18 33.01 2.09
C THR A 2 -16.70 32.68 1.89
N GLU A 3 -16.09 32.00 2.86
CA GLU A 3 -14.79 31.39 2.64
C GLU A 3 -14.94 30.40 1.50
N THR A 4 -14.45 30.75 0.34
CA THR A 4 -14.30 29.83 -0.77
C THR A 4 -13.16 28.91 -0.40
N THR A 5 -13.47 27.80 0.26
CA THR A 5 -12.48 26.74 0.49
C THR A 5 -12.01 26.25 -0.88
N ALA A 6 -10.73 26.44 -1.17
CA ALA A 6 -10.13 25.92 -2.41
C ALA A 6 -10.46 24.42 -2.52
N PRO A 7 -10.77 23.91 -3.72
CA PRO A 7 -11.09 22.50 -3.90
C PRO A 7 -9.89 21.66 -3.44
N ARG A 8 -10.17 20.61 -2.66
CA ARG A 8 -9.14 19.68 -2.20
C ARG A 8 -8.47 19.02 -3.41
N ARG A 9 -7.15 18.91 -3.36
CA ARG A 9 -6.37 18.22 -4.38
C ARG A 9 -6.82 16.76 -4.49
N PRO A 10 -6.82 16.17 -5.70
CA PRO A 10 -7.11 14.75 -5.83
C PRO A 10 -6.05 13.90 -5.13
N LEU A 11 -6.41 12.67 -4.79
CA LEU A 11 -5.53 11.72 -4.15
C LEU A 11 -4.80 10.86 -5.18
N ALA A 12 -3.51 10.67 -4.98
CA ALA A 12 -2.75 9.57 -5.54
C ALA A 12 -2.50 8.55 -4.41
N VAL A 13 -3.02 7.35 -4.57
CA VAL A 13 -2.99 6.29 -3.56
C VAL A 13 -1.93 5.27 -3.91
N PHE A 14 -0.95 5.07 -3.04
CA PHE A 14 0.17 4.16 -3.24
C PHE A 14 0.12 3.00 -2.26
N ASP A 15 0.24 1.77 -2.77
CA ASP A 15 0.65 0.62 -1.99
C ASP A 15 2.10 0.79 -1.53
N ILE A 16 2.53 0.03 -0.54
CA ILE A 16 3.88 0.12 0.02
C ILE A 16 4.73 -1.07 -0.41
N ASP A 17 4.40 -2.28 0.01
CA ASP A 17 5.22 -3.48 -0.24
C ASP A 17 5.26 -3.82 -1.73
N ASN A 18 6.46 -3.91 -2.30
CA ASN A 18 6.75 -4.15 -3.72
C ASN A 18 6.23 -3.06 -4.68
N THR A 19 5.82 -1.94 -4.14
CA THR A 19 5.52 -0.70 -4.89
C THR A 19 6.54 0.38 -4.53
N LEU A 20 6.75 0.64 -3.24
CA LEU A 20 7.72 1.61 -2.70
C LEU A 20 8.88 0.93 -1.98
N ALA A 21 8.63 -0.19 -1.31
CA ALA A 21 9.57 -0.93 -0.50
C ALA A 21 9.85 -2.31 -1.11
N ASP A 22 11.13 -2.66 -1.23
CA ASP A 22 11.55 -3.97 -1.70
C ASP A 22 11.49 -4.98 -0.55
N THR A 23 10.59 -5.95 -0.64
CA THR A 23 10.39 -6.99 0.38
C THR A 23 11.26 -8.23 0.19
N GLY A 24 12.12 -8.25 -0.83
CA GLY A 24 12.85 -9.46 -1.23
C GLY A 24 13.63 -10.12 -0.10
N HIS A 25 14.32 -9.33 0.73
CA HIS A 25 15.15 -9.83 1.82
C HIS A 25 14.38 -10.51 2.95
N ARG A 26 13.05 -10.36 3.01
CA ARG A 26 12.22 -10.93 4.07
C ARG A 26 11.21 -11.96 3.59
N GLN A 27 11.24 -12.34 2.29
CA GLN A 27 10.34 -13.37 1.75
C GLN A 27 10.54 -14.74 2.42
N HIS A 28 11.74 -15.07 2.87
CA HIS A 28 12.03 -16.33 3.54
C HIS A 28 11.20 -16.59 4.79
N PHE A 29 10.72 -15.56 5.48
CA PHE A 29 9.80 -15.73 6.61
C PHE A 29 8.45 -16.33 6.18
N LEU A 30 8.01 -16.06 4.95
CA LEU A 30 6.75 -16.56 4.40
C LEU A 30 6.88 -17.95 3.75
N GLU A 31 8.09 -18.40 3.48
CA GLU A 31 8.37 -19.75 2.98
C GLU A 31 8.24 -20.81 4.07
N ARG A 32 8.34 -20.42 5.31
CA ARG A 32 8.15 -21.30 6.48
C ARG A 32 6.70 -21.75 6.63
N ARG A 33 6.51 -22.90 7.27
CA ARG A 33 5.18 -23.42 7.62
C ARG A 33 5.15 -23.77 9.11
N PRO A 34 4.32 -23.10 9.92
CA PRO A 34 3.46 -21.96 9.56
C PRO A 34 4.30 -20.72 9.15
N ARG A 35 3.69 -19.82 8.38
CA ARG A 35 4.36 -18.58 7.98
C ARG A 35 4.71 -17.74 9.19
N ASP A 36 5.92 -17.18 9.20
CA ASP A 36 6.39 -16.30 10.26
C ASP A 36 6.05 -14.83 9.93
N TRP A 37 4.82 -14.45 10.18
CA TRP A 37 4.36 -13.08 9.94
C TRP A 37 5.05 -12.06 10.83
N ASP A 38 5.34 -12.40 12.08
CA ASP A 38 6.01 -11.47 13.00
C ASP A 38 7.43 -11.18 12.54
N GLY A 39 8.16 -12.20 12.10
CA GLY A 39 9.49 -12.03 11.49
C GLY A 39 9.43 -11.21 10.21
N PHE A 40 8.46 -11.50 9.35
CA PHE A 40 8.26 -10.78 8.09
C PHE A 40 8.03 -9.28 8.30
N PHE A 41 7.08 -8.92 9.14
CA PHE A 41 6.80 -7.51 9.42
C PHE A 41 7.88 -6.84 10.27
N GLY A 42 8.50 -7.57 11.20
CA GLY A 42 9.60 -7.06 12.02
C GLY A 42 10.84 -6.67 11.21
N ALA A 43 11.06 -7.28 10.06
CA ALA A 43 12.17 -6.98 9.16
C ALA A 43 11.88 -5.79 8.19
N ALA A 44 10.65 -5.31 8.11
CA ALA A 44 10.25 -4.26 7.17
C ALA A 44 11.03 -2.94 7.32
N PRO A 45 11.45 -2.49 8.51
CA PRO A 45 12.28 -1.28 8.63
C PRO A 45 13.57 -1.29 7.80
N ALA A 46 14.09 -2.47 7.47
CA ALA A 46 15.31 -2.62 6.67
C ALA A 46 15.05 -2.73 5.16
N ASP A 47 13.82 -2.60 4.69
CA ASP A 47 13.51 -2.69 3.26
C ASP A 47 14.25 -1.61 2.47
N PRO A 48 14.96 -1.96 1.38
CA PRO A 48 15.43 -0.96 0.43
C PRO A 48 14.25 -0.27 -0.26
N PRO A 49 14.36 1.03 -0.58
CA PRO A 49 13.35 1.69 -1.40
C PRO A 49 13.44 1.24 -2.85
N LEU A 50 12.29 1.18 -3.52
CA LEU A 50 12.20 0.97 -4.97
C LEU A 50 12.21 2.34 -5.65
N ALA A 51 13.30 2.66 -6.31
CA ALA A 51 13.54 3.99 -6.88
C ALA A 51 12.38 4.46 -7.77
N ARG A 52 11.87 3.61 -8.64
CA ARG A 52 10.77 3.95 -9.54
C ARG A 52 9.48 4.33 -8.79
N GLY A 53 9.15 3.59 -7.76
CA GLY A 53 7.97 3.87 -6.94
C GLY A 53 8.10 5.18 -6.17
N VAL A 54 9.26 5.39 -5.55
CA VAL A 54 9.55 6.62 -4.80
C VAL A 54 9.50 7.85 -5.72
N GLU A 55 10.14 7.79 -6.88
CA GLU A 55 10.10 8.86 -7.90
C GLU A 55 8.67 9.20 -8.29
N LEU A 56 7.87 8.19 -8.59
CA LEU A 56 6.47 8.38 -8.99
C LEU A 56 5.64 9.04 -7.89
N ALA A 57 5.85 8.63 -6.62
CA ALA A 57 5.16 9.23 -5.48
C ALA A 57 5.55 10.70 -5.30
N VAL A 58 6.83 11.01 -5.41
CA VAL A 58 7.33 12.39 -5.30
C VAL A 58 6.82 13.24 -6.45
N GLU A 59 6.84 12.76 -7.69
CA GLU A 59 6.29 13.44 -8.87
C GLU A 59 4.78 13.69 -8.72
N SER A 60 4.04 12.70 -8.21
CA SER A 60 2.60 12.82 -8.00
C SER A 60 2.23 13.92 -7.00
N ALA A 61 3.11 14.21 -6.05
CA ALA A 61 2.88 15.27 -5.06
C ALA A 61 2.80 16.67 -5.66
N ALA A 62 3.23 16.88 -6.91
CA ALA A 62 3.06 18.17 -7.60
C ALA A 62 1.59 18.50 -7.86
N ASP A 63 0.77 17.49 -8.20
CA ASP A 63 -0.64 17.68 -8.60
C ASP A 63 -1.63 17.02 -7.63
N CYS A 64 -1.18 16.07 -6.83
CA CYS A 64 -2.00 15.26 -5.95
C CYS A 64 -1.53 15.34 -4.50
N GLU A 65 -2.45 15.08 -3.58
CA GLU A 65 -2.08 14.67 -2.22
C GLU A 65 -1.76 13.17 -2.28
N VAL A 66 -0.53 12.81 -1.87
CA VAL A 66 -0.10 11.41 -1.84
C VAL A 66 -0.51 10.78 -0.52
N VAL A 67 -1.18 9.65 -0.61
CA VAL A 67 -1.61 8.84 0.53
C VAL A 67 -1.24 7.38 0.29
N TYR A 68 -1.29 6.56 1.33
CA TYR A 68 -0.82 5.19 1.28
C TYR A 68 -1.89 4.21 1.73
N LEU A 69 -1.99 3.09 1.01
CA LEU A 69 -2.94 2.02 1.30
C LEU A 69 -2.19 0.69 1.28
N THR A 70 -2.00 0.10 2.44
CA THR A 70 -1.15 -1.08 2.62
C THR A 70 -1.90 -2.22 3.29
N GLY A 71 -1.50 -3.46 2.96
CA GLY A 71 -1.92 -4.65 3.68
C GLY A 71 -1.18 -4.87 5.00
N ARG A 72 -0.21 -4.02 5.35
CA ARG A 72 0.46 -4.11 6.65
C ARG A 72 -0.53 -3.91 7.79
N PRO A 73 -0.43 -4.69 8.86
CA PRO A 73 -1.34 -4.55 10.01
C PRO A 73 -1.06 -3.27 10.82
N GLU A 74 -2.07 -2.78 11.52
CA GLU A 74 -2.00 -1.57 12.34
C GLU A 74 -0.85 -1.57 13.36
N ARG A 75 -0.47 -2.73 13.88
CA ARG A 75 0.68 -2.84 14.79
C ARG A 75 2.01 -2.41 14.18
N CYS A 76 2.09 -2.33 12.86
CA CYS A 76 3.27 -1.89 12.10
C CYS A 76 3.25 -0.39 11.77
N ARG A 77 2.32 0.39 12.29
CA ARG A 77 2.12 1.80 11.90
C ARG A 77 3.35 2.66 12.16
N ALA A 78 3.93 2.57 13.36
CA ALA A 78 5.08 3.39 13.73
C ALA A 78 6.29 3.11 12.82
N ASP A 79 6.62 1.85 12.59
CA ASP A 79 7.71 1.43 11.70
C ASP A 79 7.46 1.89 10.26
N THR A 80 6.22 1.78 9.79
CA THR A 80 5.84 2.17 8.43
C THR A 80 5.94 3.67 8.23
N ALA A 81 5.43 4.47 9.16
CA ALA A 81 5.52 5.93 9.11
C ALA A 81 6.98 6.40 9.13
N ASP A 82 7.80 5.81 9.99
CA ASP A 82 9.23 6.10 10.07
C ASP A 82 9.97 5.74 8.77
N TRP A 83 9.67 4.58 8.18
CA TRP A 83 10.25 4.17 6.91
C TRP A 83 9.92 5.16 5.78
N LEU A 84 8.66 5.55 5.65
CA LEU A 84 8.23 6.52 4.64
C LEU A 84 8.98 7.85 4.79
N ALA A 85 9.08 8.36 6.01
CA ALA A 85 9.79 9.62 6.30
C ALA A 85 11.29 9.52 5.97
N ARG A 86 11.95 8.43 6.37
CA ARG A 86 13.38 8.22 6.14
C ARG A 86 13.74 8.15 4.65
N HIS A 87 12.84 7.66 3.82
CA HIS A 87 13.08 7.49 2.38
C HIS A 87 12.52 8.63 1.52
N GLY A 88 12.13 9.75 2.16
CA GLY A 88 11.74 10.95 1.45
C GLY A 88 10.39 10.88 0.74
N LEU A 89 9.53 9.96 1.14
CA LEU A 89 8.17 9.88 0.60
C LEU A 89 7.35 11.09 1.06
N PRO A 90 6.41 11.59 0.22
CA PRO A 90 5.51 12.66 0.63
C PRO A 90 4.76 12.30 1.91
N GLU A 91 4.61 13.28 2.80
CA GLU A 91 3.79 13.12 3.99
C GLU A 91 2.33 12.94 3.60
N GLY A 92 1.66 11.94 4.18
CA GLY A 92 0.27 11.63 3.88
C GLY A 92 -0.28 10.55 4.78
N ARG A 93 -1.60 10.46 4.79
CA ARG A 93 -2.30 9.45 5.58
C ARG A 93 -1.96 8.03 5.10
N VAL A 94 -1.85 7.11 6.06
CA VAL A 94 -1.63 5.68 5.81
C VAL A 94 -2.85 4.90 6.29
N TRP A 95 -3.52 4.22 5.37
CA TRP A 95 -4.56 3.25 5.69
C TRP A 95 -3.95 1.87 5.78
N MET A 96 -4.10 1.25 6.92
CA MET A 96 -3.53 -0.05 7.24
C MET A 96 -4.63 -1.08 7.49
N ARG A 97 -4.26 -2.35 7.38
CA ARG A 97 -5.15 -3.46 7.69
C ARG A 97 -5.39 -3.54 9.20
N GLY A 98 -6.62 -3.79 9.63
CA GLY A 98 -6.89 -4.15 11.02
C GLY A 98 -6.11 -5.41 11.42
N ASP A 99 -5.58 -5.46 12.65
CA ASP A 99 -4.73 -6.56 13.11
C ASP A 99 -5.39 -7.94 13.03
N ARG A 100 -6.72 -7.99 13.06
CA ARG A 100 -7.52 -9.21 12.99
C ARG A 100 -8.21 -9.44 11.65
N ASP A 101 -8.05 -8.52 10.70
CA ASP A 101 -8.67 -8.64 9.38
C ASP A 101 -7.85 -9.60 8.51
N ARG A 102 -8.47 -10.72 8.13
CA ARG A 102 -7.85 -11.79 7.34
C ARG A 102 -8.45 -11.92 5.94
N ARG A 103 -9.28 -10.98 5.54
CA ARG A 103 -9.88 -11.00 4.20
C ARG A 103 -8.81 -10.80 3.12
N PRO A 104 -9.01 -11.28 1.89
CA PRO A 104 -8.09 -11.03 0.79
C PRO A 104 -7.80 -9.55 0.57
N ALA A 105 -6.59 -9.22 0.15
CA ALA A 105 -6.16 -7.84 -0.07
C ALA A 105 -7.06 -7.09 -1.05
N ARG A 106 -7.51 -7.75 -2.13
CA ARG A 106 -8.42 -7.16 -3.11
C ARG A 106 -9.76 -6.70 -2.51
N VAL A 107 -10.22 -7.37 -1.46
CA VAL A 107 -11.46 -7.03 -0.75
C VAL A 107 -11.24 -5.85 0.19
N THR A 108 -10.22 -5.93 1.05
CA THR A 108 -9.95 -4.90 2.07
C THR A 108 -9.53 -3.58 1.44
N LYS A 109 -8.67 -3.61 0.44
CA LYS A 109 -8.21 -2.40 -0.25
C LYS A 109 -9.33 -1.74 -1.06
N LEU A 110 -10.15 -2.51 -1.76
CA LEU A 110 -11.29 -1.95 -2.50
C LEU A 110 -12.29 -1.26 -1.57
N GLU A 111 -12.58 -1.87 -0.44
CA GLU A 111 -13.47 -1.27 0.57
C GLU A 111 -12.96 0.09 1.05
N VAL A 112 -11.65 0.20 1.33
CA VAL A 112 -11.02 1.46 1.73
C VAL A 112 -11.07 2.48 0.60
N LEU A 113 -10.72 2.10 -0.63
CA LEU A 113 -10.79 2.99 -1.79
C LEU A 113 -12.19 3.56 -2.00
N GLN A 114 -13.22 2.73 -1.91
CA GLN A 114 -14.61 3.15 -2.06
C GLN A 114 -15.02 4.11 -0.94
N ARG A 115 -14.56 3.89 0.27
CA ARG A 115 -14.81 4.79 1.40
C ARG A 115 -14.14 6.15 1.19
N ILE A 116 -12.90 6.17 0.75
CA ILE A 116 -12.17 7.41 0.45
C ILE A 116 -12.85 8.18 -0.67
N ALA A 117 -13.26 7.48 -1.73
CA ALA A 117 -13.86 8.07 -2.93
C ALA A 117 -15.24 8.72 -2.68
N ARG A 118 -15.88 8.45 -1.56
CA ARG A 118 -17.14 9.15 -1.17
C ARG A 118 -16.90 10.63 -0.87
N GLY A 119 -15.73 11.01 -0.43
CA GLY A 119 -15.40 12.38 -0.02
C GLY A 119 -14.25 13.03 -0.76
N ARG A 120 -13.51 12.28 -1.54
CA ARG A 120 -12.32 12.76 -2.26
C ARG A 120 -12.20 12.11 -3.64
N GLU A 121 -11.77 12.89 -4.62
CA GLU A 121 -11.36 12.30 -5.91
C GLU A 121 -10.12 11.44 -5.72
N VAL A 122 -10.19 10.19 -6.16
CA VAL A 122 -9.03 9.30 -6.28
C VAL A 122 -8.58 9.33 -7.74
N ARG A 123 -7.45 9.98 -8.00
CA ARG A 123 -6.94 10.11 -9.37
C ARG A 123 -6.31 8.82 -9.86
N VAL A 124 -5.58 8.13 -9.00
CA VAL A 124 -4.88 6.89 -9.35
C VAL A 124 -4.62 6.04 -8.11
N LEU A 125 -4.71 4.72 -8.29
CA LEU A 125 -4.14 3.72 -7.39
C LEU A 125 -2.89 3.14 -8.05
N VAL A 126 -1.80 3.09 -7.32
CA VAL A 126 -0.55 2.43 -7.73
C VAL A 126 -0.31 1.25 -6.80
N ASP A 127 -0.37 0.04 -7.33
CA ASP A 127 -0.27 -1.20 -6.57
C ASP A 127 0.39 -2.29 -7.43
N ASP A 128 1.13 -3.20 -6.84
CA ASP A 128 1.81 -4.31 -7.53
C ASP A 128 0.95 -5.57 -7.64
N ASP A 129 -0.10 -5.68 -6.87
CA ASP A 129 -0.99 -6.85 -6.85
C ASP A 129 -2.01 -6.77 -7.99
N GLN A 130 -1.89 -7.69 -8.95
CA GLN A 130 -2.77 -7.73 -10.11
C GLN A 130 -4.25 -7.90 -9.73
N LEU A 131 -4.56 -8.68 -8.69
CA LEU A 131 -5.95 -8.90 -8.26
C LEU A 131 -6.54 -7.66 -7.60
N VAL A 132 -5.75 -6.92 -6.84
CA VAL A 132 -6.14 -5.61 -6.32
C VAL A 132 -6.40 -4.64 -7.47
N CYS A 133 -5.49 -4.57 -8.44
CA CYS A 133 -5.62 -3.71 -9.60
C CYS A 133 -6.87 -4.03 -10.43
N GLN A 134 -7.15 -5.31 -10.67
CA GLN A 134 -8.34 -5.75 -11.40
C GLN A 134 -9.62 -5.37 -10.67
N ALA A 135 -9.68 -5.59 -9.35
CA ALA A 135 -10.85 -5.24 -8.54
C ALA A 135 -11.10 -3.72 -8.54
N ALA A 136 -10.04 -2.92 -8.42
CA ALA A 136 -10.15 -1.47 -8.45
C ALA A 136 -10.60 -0.96 -9.83
N ARG A 137 -10.05 -1.50 -10.92
CA ARG A 137 -10.48 -1.15 -12.29
C ARG A 137 -11.95 -1.50 -12.53
N ALA A 138 -12.38 -2.69 -12.10
CA ALA A 138 -13.77 -3.10 -12.22
C ALA A 138 -14.73 -2.19 -11.47
N ALA A 139 -14.28 -1.55 -10.41
CA ALA A 139 -15.03 -0.56 -9.64
C ALA A 139 -14.94 0.87 -10.20
N GLY A 140 -14.22 1.08 -11.32
CA GLY A 140 -14.13 2.36 -12.02
C GLY A 140 -12.93 3.22 -11.65
N PHE A 141 -12.00 2.73 -10.85
CA PHE A 141 -10.77 3.47 -10.50
C PHE A 141 -9.73 3.43 -11.61
N GLN A 142 -8.99 4.52 -11.76
CA GLN A 142 -7.76 4.55 -12.56
C GLN A 142 -6.66 3.83 -11.77
N VAL A 143 -5.94 2.93 -12.42
CA VAL A 143 -4.94 2.09 -11.76
C VAL A 143 -3.66 2.03 -12.61
N LEU A 144 -2.53 2.17 -11.95
CA LEU A 144 -1.21 1.88 -12.49
C LEU A 144 -0.66 0.63 -11.80
N LEU A 145 -0.44 -0.44 -12.54
CA LEU A 145 0.22 -1.63 -12.01
C LEU A 145 1.71 -1.35 -11.80
N ALA A 146 2.17 -1.50 -10.56
CA ALA A 146 3.58 -1.41 -10.22
C ALA A 146 4.28 -2.73 -10.57
N ASP A 147 5.06 -2.73 -11.63
CA ASP A 147 5.70 -3.93 -12.18
C ASP A 147 7.24 -3.89 -12.08
N TRP A 148 7.77 -3.03 -11.24
CA TRP A 148 9.21 -2.77 -11.12
C TRP A 148 9.90 -3.49 -9.97
N ALA A 149 9.17 -4.19 -9.10
CA ALA A 149 9.77 -5.03 -8.07
C ALA A 149 10.07 -6.44 -8.59
N ALA A 150 11.03 -7.12 -7.94
CA ALA A 150 11.25 -8.54 -8.17
C ALA A 150 9.99 -9.35 -7.81
N PRO A 151 9.73 -10.50 -8.47
CA PRO A 151 8.59 -11.35 -8.13
C PRO A 151 8.59 -11.76 -6.65
N ALA A 152 7.42 -11.69 -6.01
CA ALA A 152 7.20 -12.05 -4.61
C ALA A 152 6.01 -13.00 -4.47
N PRO A 153 6.09 -14.23 -5.03
CA PRO A 153 4.94 -15.13 -5.12
C PRO A 153 4.39 -15.57 -3.76
N GLU A 154 5.25 -15.73 -2.75
CA GLU A 154 4.81 -16.12 -1.40
C GLU A 154 3.97 -15.03 -0.74
N LEU A 155 4.36 -13.77 -0.84
CA LEU A 155 3.57 -12.66 -0.32
C LEU A 155 2.24 -12.53 -1.06
N LYS A 156 2.23 -12.59 -2.38
CA LYS A 156 1.01 -12.50 -3.18
C LYS A 156 0.04 -13.63 -2.87
N SER A 157 0.54 -14.86 -2.79
CA SER A 157 -0.26 -16.02 -2.39
C SER A 157 -0.86 -15.84 -1.00
N ALA A 158 -0.08 -15.36 -0.05
CA ALA A 158 -0.51 -15.12 1.31
C ALA A 158 -1.58 -14.01 1.42
N GLN A 159 -1.43 -12.94 0.66
CA GLN A 159 -2.39 -11.83 0.62
C GLN A 159 -3.76 -12.26 0.10
N GLU A 160 -3.81 -13.23 -0.81
CA GLU A 160 -5.06 -13.74 -1.35
C GLU A 160 -5.71 -14.81 -0.47
N SER A 161 -4.92 -15.67 0.17
CA SER A 161 -5.45 -16.79 0.96
C SER A 161 -5.66 -16.47 2.43
N GLU A 162 -4.81 -15.64 3.01
CA GLU A 162 -4.76 -15.39 4.46
C GLU A 162 -4.89 -13.92 4.85
N GLY A 163 -5.01 -13.04 3.86
CA GLY A 163 -5.09 -11.60 4.10
C GLY A 163 -3.85 -10.96 4.72
N GLY A 164 -2.71 -11.61 4.71
CA GLY A 164 -1.43 -11.04 5.12
C GLY A 164 -1.26 -10.77 6.63
N SER A 165 -2.18 -11.20 7.49
CA SER A 165 -2.09 -10.94 8.92
C SER A 165 -2.54 -12.15 9.72
N ARG A 166 -1.58 -12.96 10.13
CA ARG A 166 -1.77 -13.90 11.24
C ARG A 166 -0.92 -13.48 12.42
N THR A 167 -1.53 -13.31 13.54
CA THR A 167 -0.86 -13.31 14.84
C THR A 167 -0.50 -14.71 15.27
#